data_96885aa3fe2906f1573e067f750b4006
#
_entry.id   96885aa3fe2906f1573e067f750b4006
#
_cell.length_a   1.000
_cell.length_b   1.000
_cell.length_c   1.000
_cell.angle_alpha   90.00
_cell.angle_beta   90.00
_cell.angle_gamma   90.00
#
_symmetry.space_group_name_H-M   'P 1'
#
loop_
_entity.id
_entity.type
_entity.pdbx_description
1 polymer ?
#
loop_
_entity_poly.entity_id
_entity_poly.type
_entity_poly.pdbx_seq_one_letter_code
_entity_poly.pdbx_strand_id
1 'polypeptide(L)'
;MRMLLYSCLITLALMCSPYVALGDEQSHRKAAETLLMVMEVDKSLPKVVEQVVENHMQQTPQLAPQREVLQRFLTKYVNWESVKEETITAYTHEFTEPELKKLTEFYKTPLGKKASEKMPQLAFLAGQLGLKKAQAHQAELRQTLEDQKSKPGGGG
;
A
#
# COMPACT_ATOMS: atom_id res chain seq x y z
N MET A 1 -33.86 -62.95 2.17
CA MET A 1 -33.49 -62.32 3.45
C MET A 1 -32.04 -61.88 3.35
N ARG A 2 -31.72 -60.95 2.37
CA ARG A 2 -30.34 -60.44 2.13
C ARG A 2 -30.40 -59.11 1.37
N MET A 3 -31.20 -58.15 1.76
CA MET A 3 -31.34 -56.85 1.05
C MET A 3 -31.75 -55.71 2.01
N LEU A 4 -31.16 -55.59 3.18
CA LEU A 4 -31.46 -54.48 4.11
C LEU A 4 -30.24 -53.96 4.89
N LEU A 5 -29.01 -54.11 4.36
CA LEU A 5 -27.77 -53.63 5.04
C LEU A 5 -26.93 -52.63 4.25
N TYR A 6 -27.43 -52.04 3.14
CA TYR A 6 -26.66 -51.05 2.33
C TYR A 6 -27.20 -49.61 2.39
N SER A 7 -28.14 -49.33 3.32
CA SER A 7 -28.78 -47.99 3.36
C SER A 7 -28.31 -47.09 4.51
N CYS A 8 -27.19 -47.35 5.20
CA CYS A 8 -26.78 -46.59 6.37
C CYS A 8 -25.35 -46.02 6.30
N LEU A 9 -24.73 -45.94 5.12
CA LEU A 9 -23.32 -45.51 4.95
C LEU A 9 -23.11 -44.33 3.98
N ILE A 10 -24.17 -43.57 3.58
CA ILE A 10 -24.04 -42.44 2.65
C ILE A 10 -24.51 -41.11 3.25
N THR A 11 -24.63 -40.96 4.54
CA THR A 11 -25.06 -39.67 5.16
C THR A 11 -24.03 -39.07 6.12
N LEU A 12 -22.72 -39.37 5.96
CA LEU A 12 -21.69 -38.77 6.80
C LEU A 12 -20.56 -38.11 6.00
N ALA A 13 -20.87 -37.45 4.90
CA ALA A 13 -19.86 -36.77 4.09
C ALA A 13 -20.37 -35.46 3.48
N LEU A 14 -21.05 -34.59 4.22
CA LEU A 14 -21.34 -33.21 3.79
C LEU A 14 -21.59 -32.28 4.98
N MET A 15 -20.62 -32.26 5.92
CA MET A 15 -20.44 -31.15 6.87
C MET A 15 -19.01 -30.63 6.69
N CYS A 16 -18.63 -30.27 5.46
CA CYS A 16 -17.50 -29.39 5.23
C CYS A 16 -17.96 -27.98 5.62
N SER A 17 -17.72 -27.67 6.86
CA SER A 17 -18.19 -26.45 7.52
C SER A 17 -17.65 -25.22 6.80
N PRO A 18 -18.47 -24.25 6.35
CA PRO A 18 -18.01 -22.93 5.92
C PRO A 18 -17.34 -22.13 7.05
N TYR A 19 -17.33 -22.66 8.25
CA TYR A 19 -16.73 -22.07 9.43
C TYR A 19 -15.20 -21.98 9.39
N VAL A 20 -14.53 -22.86 8.66
CA VAL A 20 -13.06 -22.83 8.54
C VAL A 20 -12.59 -21.66 7.64
N ALA A 21 -13.34 -21.39 6.57
CA ALA A 21 -12.99 -20.31 5.64
C ALA A 21 -13.11 -18.91 6.25
N LEU A 22 -14.15 -18.67 7.08
CA LEU A 22 -14.37 -17.36 7.74
C LEU A 22 -13.35 -17.12 8.87
N GLY A 23 -12.94 -18.17 9.59
CA GLY A 23 -11.89 -18.08 10.61
C GLY A 23 -10.53 -17.75 10.02
N ASP A 24 -10.21 -18.33 8.86
CA ASP A 24 -8.95 -18.14 8.16
C ASP A 24 -8.83 -16.72 7.55
N GLU A 25 -9.91 -16.20 6.98
CA GLU A 25 -9.96 -14.84 6.48
C GLU A 25 -9.81 -13.80 7.60
N GLN A 26 -10.51 -13.99 8.72
CA GLN A 26 -10.42 -13.08 9.86
C GLN A 26 -9.02 -13.08 10.50
N SER A 27 -8.38 -14.25 10.63
CA SER A 27 -7.03 -14.36 11.17
C SER A 27 -6.01 -13.71 10.25
N HIS A 28 -6.15 -13.86 8.94
CA HIS A 28 -5.32 -13.25 7.92
C HIS A 28 -5.41 -11.70 7.97
N ARG A 29 -6.62 -11.15 8.02
CA ARG A 29 -6.84 -9.70 8.19
C ARG A 29 -6.25 -9.19 9.51
N LYS A 30 -6.40 -9.94 10.59
CA LYS A 30 -5.81 -9.59 11.89
C LYS A 30 -4.29 -9.60 11.87
N ALA A 31 -3.67 -10.51 11.14
CA ALA A 31 -2.22 -10.53 10.93
C ALA A 31 -1.74 -9.29 10.17
N ALA A 32 -2.45 -8.87 9.11
CA ALA A 32 -2.17 -7.65 8.38
C ALA A 32 -2.30 -6.40 9.28
N GLU A 33 -3.40 -6.26 10.00
CA GLU A 33 -3.61 -5.16 10.96
C GLU A 33 -2.48 -5.09 11.99
N THR A 34 -2.09 -6.25 12.56
CA THR A 34 -1.01 -6.32 13.54
C THR A 34 0.33 -5.85 12.96
N LEU A 35 0.65 -6.24 11.73
CA LEU A 35 1.84 -5.76 11.03
C LEU A 35 1.81 -4.24 10.86
N LEU A 36 0.71 -3.68 10.37
CA LEU A 36 0.54 -2.25 10.12
C LEU A 36 0.70 -1.42 11.40
N MET A 37 0.18 -1.93 12.53
CA MET A 37 0.36 -1.30 13.85
C MET A 37 1.81 -1.37 14.34
N VAL A 38 2.51 -2.50 14.13
CA VAL A 38 3.95 -2.63 14.48
C VAL A 38 4.83 -1.71 13.63
N MET A 39 4.45 -1.47 12.38
CA MET A 39 5.10 -0.51 11.49
C MET A 39 4.73 0.95 11.78
N GLU A 40 3.82 1.20 12.74
CA GLU A 40 3.33 2.52 13.13
C GLU A 40 2.74 3.33 11.94
N VAL A 41 2.02 2.65 11.05
CA VAL A 41 1.42 3.29 9.86
C VAL A 41 0.44 4.39 10.28
N ASP A 42 -0.34 4.16 11.32
CA ASP A 42 -1.24 5.15 11.94
C ASP A 42 -0.53 6.46 12.32
N LYS A 43 0.68 6.35 12.91
CA LYS A 43 1.49 7.50 13.32
C LYS A 43 2.24 8.17 12.15
N SER A 44 2.38 7.47 11.03
CA SER A 44 3.06 8.02 9.85
C SER A 44 2.14 8.91 9.00
N LEU A 45 0.83 8.68 9.00
CA LEU A 45 -0.14 9.41 8.18
C LEU A 45 -0.12 10.94 8.38
N PRO A 46 -0.06 11.48 9.61
CA PRO A 46 0.05 12.93 9.80
C PRO A 46 1.28 13.54 9.12
N LYS A 47 2.41 12.83 9.12
CA LYS A 47 3.64 13.26 8.42
C LYS A 47 3.47 13.26 6.91
N VAL A 48 2.75 12.26 6.38
CA VAL A 48 2.42 12.20 4.94
C VAL A 48 1.56 13.40 4.56
N VAL A 49 0.53 13.72 5.35
CA VAL A 49 -0.31 14.90 5.12
C VAL A 49 0.51 16.18 5.11
N GLU A 50 1.38 16.39 6.11
CA GLU A 50 2.26 17.55 6.20
C GLU A 50 3.15 17.66 4.95
N GLN A 51 3.75 16.57 4.50
CA GLN A 51 4.62 16.54 3.32
C GLN A 51 3.85 16.85 2.03
N VAL A 52 2.63 16.33 1.88
CA VAL A 52 1.76 16.65 0.74
C VAL A 52 1.42 18.14 0.73
N VAL A 53 1.05 18.72 1.86
CA VAL A 53 0.77 20.16 1.98
C VAL A 53 2.01 20.98 1.62
N GLU A 54 3.17 20.65 2.17
CA GLU A 54 4.42 21.36 1.89
C GLU A 54 4.81 21.32 0.42
N ASN A 55 4.75 20.13 -0.19
CA ASN A 55 5.02 19.98 -1.62
C ASN A 55 4.05 20.81 -2.48
N HIS A 56 2.77 20.86 -2.08
CA HIS A 56 1.78 21.66 -2.82
C HIS A 56 2.05 23.16 -2.69
N MET A 57 2.43 23.62 -1.51
CA MET A 57 2.80 25.03 -1.30
C MET A 57 4.04 25.44 -2.10
N GLN A 58 5.03 24.56 -2.22
CA GLN A 58 6.23 24.81 -3.02
C GLN A 58 5.90 24.92 -4.53
N GLN A 59 4.95 24.10 -5.02
CA GLN A 59 4.52 24.13 -6.41
C GLN A 59 3.56 25.32 -6.73
N THR A 60 2.83 25.77 -5.71
CA THR A 60 1.80 26.80 -5.87
C THR A 60 1.89 27.82 -4.72
N PRO A 61 2.93 28.67 -4.71
CA PRO A 61 3.18 29.62 -3.60
C PRO A 61 2.01 30.59 -3.31
N GLN A 62 1.15 30.84 -4.30
CA GLN A 62 -0.03 31.70 -4.17
C GLN A 62 -1.05 31.13 -3.17
N LEU A 63 -1.02 29.83 -2.92
CA LEU A 63 -1.91 29.14 -1.96
C LEU A 63 -1.38 29.12 -0.53
N ALA A 64 -0.24 29.76 -0.24
CA ALA A 64 0.33 29.81 1.10
C ALA A 64 -0.67 30.29 2.19
N PRO A 65 -1.56 31.31 1.94
CA PRO A 65 -2.59 31.70 2.90
C PRO A 65 -3.61 30.60 3.21
N GLN A 66 -3.81 29.63 2.31
CA GLN A 66 -4.76 28.53 2.47
C GLN A 66 -4.14 27.26 3.07
N ARG A 67 -2.85 27.29 3.44
CA ARG A 67 -2.10 26.13 3.98
C ARG A 67 -2.85 25.41 5.09
N GLU A 68 -3.34 26.14 6.09
CA GLU A 68 -4.07 25.56 7.22
C GLU A 68 -5.41 24.93 6.82
N VAL A 69 -6.10 25.51 5.87
CA VAL A 69 -7.37 24.97 5.34
C VAL A 69 -7.11 23.63 4.65
N LEU A 70 -6.08 23.58 3.78
CA LEU A 70 -5.67 22.36 3.10
C LEU A 70 -5.23 21.28 4.07
N GLN A 71 -4.42 21.65 5.08
CA GLN A 71 -3.96 20.70 6.09
C GLN A 71 -5.12 20.11 6.89
N ARG A 72 -6.06 20.93 7.37
CA ARG A 72 -7.25 20.45 8.08
C ARG A 72 -8.12 19.55 7.22
N PHE A 73 -8.31 19.91 5.94
CA PHE A 73 -9.08 19.10 5.00
C PHE A 73 -8.43 17.74 4.80
N LEU A 74 -7.14 17.69 4.50
CA LEU A 74 -6.42 16.43 4.29
C LEU A 74 -6.41 15.58 5.57
N THR A 75 -6.13 16.16 6.74
CA THR A 75 -6.13 15.43 8.01
C THR A 75 -7.49 14.80 8.32
N LYS A 76 -8.60 15.45 7.91
CA LYS A 76 -9.95 14.91 8.09
C LYS A 76 -10.17 13.63 7.30
N TYR A 77 -9.63 13.54 6.07
CA TYR A 77 -9.88 12.43 5.15
C TYR A 77 -8.70 11.47 5.01
N VAL A 78 -7.49 11.87 5.43
CA VAL A 78 -6.28 11.04 5.42
C VAL A 78 -5.87 10.74 6.85
N ASN A 79 -6.58 9.80 7.47
CA ASN A 79 -6.31 9.31 8.81
C ASN A 79 -6.46 7.79 8.83
N TRP A 80 -5.99 7.14 9.90
CA TRP A 80 -5.99 5.69 10.01
C TRP A 80 -7.39 5.08 9.82
N GLU A 81 -8.40 5.63 10.48
CA GLU A 81 -9.77 5.10 10.41
C GLU A 81 -10.34 5.14 8.99
N SER A 82 -9.94 6.13 8.19
CA SER A 82 -10.44 6.29 6.81
C SER A 82 -9.74 5.38 5.80
N VAL A 83 -8.51 4.89 6.08
CA VAL A 83 -7.73 4.09 5.13
C VAL A 83 -7.46 2.66 5.60
N LYS A 84 -7.85 2.34 6.83
CA LYS A 84 -7.54 1.08 7.50
C LYS A 84 -7.98 -0.14 6.70
N GLU A 85 -9.25 -0.19 6.32
CA GLU A 85 -9.85 -1.37 5.71
C GLU A 85 -9.24 -1.66 4.33
N GLU A 86 -9.07 -0.63 3.51
CA GLU A 86 -8.44 -0.74 2.20
C GLU A 86 -6.96 -1.12 2.32
N THR A 87 -6.26 -0.57 3.32
CA THR A 87 -4.86 -0.92 3.57
C THR A 87 -4.72 -2.37 4.01
N ILE A 88 -5.56 -2.85 4.95
CA ILE A 88 -5.57 -4.26 5.36
C ILE A 88 -5.85 -5.16 4.15
N THR A 89 -6.83 -4.81 3.33
CA THR A 89 -7.18 -5.56 2.12
C THR A 89 -6.01 -5.64 1.14
N ALA A 90 -5.29 -4.54 0.92
CA ALA A 90 -4.10 -4.53 0.07
C ALA A 90 -3.02 -5.47 0.61
N TYR A 91 -2.76 -5.45 1.92
CA TYR A 91 -1.76 -6.34 2.52
C TYR A 91 -2.15 -7.82 2.49
N THR A 92 -3.42 -8.16 2.69
CA THR A 92 -3.89 -9.54 2.58
C THR A 92 -3.92 -10.05 1.15
N HIS A 93 -3.99 -9.17 0.15
CA HIS A 93 -3.85 -9.53 -1.25
C HIS A 93 -2.39 -9.88 -1.62
N GLU A 94 -1.43 -9.13 -1.09
CA GLU A 94 0.00 -9.28 -1.45
C GLU A 94 0.72 -10.35 -0.63
N PHE A 95 0.32 -10.57 0.63
CA PHE A 95 1.02 -11.45 1.57
C PHE A 95 0.08 -12.49 2.18
N THR A 96 0.56 -13.71 2.29
CA THR A 96 -0.09 -14.77 3.07
C THR A 96 0.00 -14.48 4.58
N GLU A 97 -0.90 -15.06 5.36
CA GLU A 97 -0.88 -14.90 6.83
C GLU A 97 0.46 -15.28 7.48
N PRO A 98 1.12 -16.41 7.11
CA PRO A 98 2.44 -16.73 7.64
C PRO A 98 3.52 -15.70 7.30
N GLU A 99 3.46 -15.07 6.11
CA GLU A 99 4.38 -14.01 5.71
C GLU A 99 4.16 -12.74 6.52
N LEU A 100 2.89 -12.33 6.71
CA LEU A 100 2.54 -11.20 7.58
C LEU A 100 3.06 -11.38 9.00
N LYS A 101 2.94 -12.58 9.56
CA LYS A 101 3.49 -12.91 10.88
C LYS A 101 5.02 -12.80 10.92
N LYS A 102 5.72 -13.30 9.89
CA LYS A 102 7.19 -13.18 9.79
C LYS A 102 7.64 -11.72 9.65
N LEU A 103 6.95 -10.93 8.84
CA LEU A 103 7.19 -9.49 8.71
C LEU A 103 6.96 -8.78 10.04
N THR A 104 5.90 -9.13 10.76
CA THR A 104 5.62 -8.57 12.09
C THR A 104 6.77 -8.81 13.05
N GLU A 105 7.32 -10.04 13.11
CA GLU A 105 8.47 -10.34 13.96
C GLU A 105 9.72 -9.56 13.53
N PHE A 106 9.97 -9.41 12.24
CA PHE A 106 11.06 -8.59 11.73
C PHE A 106 10.92 -7.11 12.16
N TYR A 107 9.74 -6.52 11.95
CA TYR A 107 9.51 -5.10 12.28
C TYR A 107 9.47 -4.81 13.78
N LYS A 108 9.33 -5.80 14.65
CA LYS A 108 9.53 -5.65 16.09
C LYS A 108 11.00 -5.49 16.48
N THR A 109 11.94 -5.93 15.63
CA THR A 109 13.38 -5.79 15.92
C THR A 109 13.85 -4.33 15.81
N PRO A 110 14.98 -3.96 16.45
CA PRO A 110 15.55 -2.61 16.29
C PRO A 110 15.86 -2.28 14.82
N LEU A 111 16.34 -3.25 14.04
CA LEU A 111 16.61 -3.06 12.62
C LEU A 111 15.32 -2.88 11.81
N GLY A 112 14.30 -3.68 12.08
CA GLY A 112 12.99 -3.57 11.43
C GLY A 112 12.33 -2.23 11.70
N LYS A 113 12.34 -1.74 12.93
CA LYS A 113 11.84 -0.40 13.29
C LYS A 113 12.58 0.70 12.53
N LYS A 114 13.91 0.62 12.47
CA LYS A 114 14.72 1.56 11.69
C LYS A 114 14.39 1.50 10.20
N ALA A 115 14.16 0.29 9.66
CA ALA A 115 13.78 0.10 8.27
C ALA A 115 12.40 0.74 7.97
N SER A 116 11.39 0.45 8.79
CA SER A 116 10.04 1.06 8.67
C SER A 116 10.10 2.59 8.64
N GLU A 117 10.92 3.20 9.51
CA GLU A 117 11.05 4.65 9.60
C GLU A 117 11.84 5.25 8.42
N LYS A 118 12.93 4.63 8.00
CA LYS A 118 13.90 5.23 7.08
C LYS A 118 13.68 4.88 5.61
N MET A 119 13.20 3.68 5.30
CA MET A 119 13.07 3.24 3.90
C MET A 119 12.12 4.11 3.06
N PRO A 120 10.95 4.55 3.55
CA PRO A 120 10.10 5.46 2.79
C PRO A 120 10.78 6.78 2.45
N GLN A 121 11.55 7.35 3.39
CA GLN A 121 12.30 8.59 3.20
C GLN A 121 13.41 8.42 2.15
N LEU A 122 14.14 7.32 2.21
CA LEU A 122 15.20 7.01 1.25
C LEU A 122 14.64 6.74 -0.16
N ALA A 123 13.51 6.05 -0.27
CA ALA A 123 12.82 5.85 -1.54
C ALA A 123 12.35 7.19 -2.15
N PHE A 124 11.77 8.07 -1.34
CA PHE A 124 11.38 9.41 -1.77
C PHE A 124 12.60 10.25 -2.23
N LEU A 125 13.69 10.23 -1.47
CA LEU A 125 14.93 10.91 -1.85
C LEU A 125 15.49 10.37 -3.19
N ALA A 126 15.48 9.06 -3.39
CA ALA A 126 15.91 8.46 -4.65
C ALA A 126 15.06 8.94 -5.83
N GLY A 127 13.73 9.02 -5.65
CA GLY A 127 12.82 9.60 -6.64
C GLY A 127 13.14 11.05 -6.98
N GLN A 128 13.38 11.90 -5.96
CA GLN A 128 13.75 13.31 -6.17
C GLN A 128 15.09 13.44 -6.93
N LEU A 129 16.09 12.64 -6.58
CA LEU A 129 17.39 12.63 -7.28
C LEU A 129 17.22 12.20 -8.73
N GLY A 130 16.35 11.22 -9.01
CA GLY A 130 16.02 10.80 -10.38
C GLY A 130 15.37 11.93 -11.18
N LEU A 131 14.37 12.61 -10.62
CA LEU A 131 13.72 13.76 -11.26
C LEU A 131 14.69 14.91 -11.52
N LYS A 132 15.58 15.22 -10.57
CA LYS A 132 16.64 16.25 -10.75
C LYS A 132 17.58 15.91 -11.91
N LYS A 133 17.95 14.63 -12.04
CA LYS A 133 18.77 14.16 -13.18
C LYS A 133 18.01 14.29 -14.50
N ALA A 134 16.74 13.86 -14.55
CA ALA A 134 15.92 14.01 -15.75
C ALA A 134 15.76 15.49 -16.17
N GLN A 135 15.57 16.40 -15.21
CA GLN A 135 15.54 17.84 -15.46
C GLN A 135 16.84 18.39 -16.07
N ALA A 136 18.00 17.88 -15.63
CA ALA A 136 19.29 18.28 -16.19
C ALA A 136 19.46 17.87 -17.68
N HIS A 137 18.68 16.90 -18.16
CA HIS A 137 18.70 16.40 -19.55
C HIS A 137 17.50 16.86 -20.37
N GLN A 138 16.81 17.93 -19.98
CA GLN A 138 15.63 18.44 -20.70
C GLN A 138 15.95 18.87 -22.16
N ALA A 139 17.16 19.34 -22.43
CA ALA A 139 17.56 19.72 -23.80
C ALA A 139 17.60 18.49 -24.72
N GLU A 140 18.15 17.38 -24.23
CA GLU A 140 18.19 16.10 -24.95
C GLU A 140 16.77 15.55 -25.20
N LEU A 141 15.89 15.63 -24.20
CA LEU A 141 14.50 15.25 -24.36
C LEU A 141 13.81 16.08 -25.46
N ARG A 142 13.97 17.40 -25.47
CA ARG A 142 13.41 18.27 -26.52
C ARG A 142 13.90 17.87 -27.91
N GLN A 143 15.20 17.69 -28.07
CA GLN A 143 15.78 17.26 -29.35
C GLN A 143 15.20 15.92 -29.80
N THR A 144 15.11 14.94 -28.89
CA THR A 144 14.55 13.62 -29.20
C THR A 144 13.07 13.71 -29.65
N LEU A 145 12.28 14.58 -29.01
CA LEU A 145 10.89 14.81 -29.39
C LEU A 145 10.74 15.53 -30.74
N GLU A 146 11.65 16.45 -31.08
CA GLU A 146 11.70 17.14 -32.38
C GLU A 146 12.09 16.15 -33.48
N ASP A 147 13.07 15.31 -33.25
CA ASP A 147 13.54 14.27 -34.17
C ASP A 147 12.42 13.23 -34.45
N GLN A 148 11.61 12.89 -33.47
CA GLN A 148 10.46 12.02 -33.67
C GLN A 148 9.35 12.67 -34.50
N LYS A 149 9.11 13.98 -34.33
CA LYS A 149 8.13 14.72 -35.14
C LYS A 149 8.55 14.89 -36.61
N SER A 150 9.86 14.98 -36.86
CA SER A 150 10.42 15.15 -38.20
C SER A 150 10.54 13.83 -39.00
N LYS A 151 10.38 12.66 -38.35
CA LYS A 151 10.28 11.38 -39.06
C LYS A 151 8.86 11.24 -39.61
N PRO A 152 8.65 11.23 -40.95
CA PRO A 152 7.34 10.99 -41.54
C PRO A 152 6.89 9.62 -41.10
N GLY A 153 5.64 9.53 -40.58
CA GLY A 153 5.07 8.36 -40.01
C GLY A 153 5.22 7.13 -40.89
N GLY A 154 6.02 6.18 -40.44
CA GLY A 154 6.04 4.84 -41.01
C GLY A 154 4.73 4.14 -40.64
N GLY A 155 3.68 4.39 -41.44
CA GLY A 155 2.48 3.57 -41.45
C GLY A 155 2.82 2.29 -42.18
N GLY A 156 2.61 1.17 -41.55
CA GLY A 156 2.61 -0.17 -42.06
C GLY A 156 1.62 -0.99 -41.23
#